data_86e5209cadfd52482ff5f5b4156436fc
#
_entry.id   86e5209cadfd52482ff5f5b4156436fc
#
_cell.length_a   1.000
_cell.length_b   1.000
_cell.length_c   1.000
_cell.angle_alpha   90.00
_cell.angle_beta   90.00
_cell.angle_gamma   90.00
#
_symmetry.space_group_name_H-M   'P 1'
#
loop_
_entity.id
_entity.type
_entity.pdbx_description
1 polymer ?
#
loop_
_entity_poly.entity_id
_entity_poly.type
_entity_poly.pdbx_seq_one_letter_code
_entity_poly.pdbx_strand_id
1 'polypeptide(L)'
;MHQIMVLVVVMTVCFTSCSKDRQEKEVSHQEMVVHGMSSDWKFTLPQGDPIAGRKLFVEVECYKCHEVKGEKFPAVVEGERGIGPELSQMAGMHPPEFFAESIINPNAVIDPDAKKLGYVGEDGKSKMPDYNSVLTVKQVADLAAYIASLKGLKPNEHTGH
;
A
#
# COMPACT_ATOMS: atom_id res chain seq x y z
N MET A 1 -33.67 -85.56 -14.78
CA MET A 1 -34.42 -84.34 -14.48
C MET A 1 -33.87 -83.81 -13.17
N HIS A 2 -32.85 -82.95 -13.22
CA HIS A 2 -32.27 -82.37 -12.02
C HIS A 2 -32.30 -80.83 -12.19
N GLN A 3 -33.14 -80.20 -11.38
CA GLN A 3 -33.19 -78.74 -11.27
C GLN A 3 -31.97 -78.28 -10.50
N ILE A 4 -31.11 -77.55 -11.11
CA ILE A 4 -30.00 -76.85 -10.47
C ILE A 4 -30.52 -75.47 -10.08
N MET A 5 -30.73 -75.28 -8.79
CA MET A 5 -31.10 -73.99 -8.22
C MET A 5 -29.84 -73.19 -8.03
N VAL A 6 -29.68 -72.16 -8.88
CA VAL A 6 -28.55 -71.22 -8.79
C VAL A 6 -28.94 -70.15 -7.74
N LEU A 7 -28.26 -70.20 -6.62
CA LEU A 7 -28.39 -69.22 -5.53
C LEU A 7 -27.51 -68.02 -5.88
N VAL A 8 -28.18 -66.95 -6.35
CA VAL A 8 -27.49 -65.66 -6.59
C VAL A 8 -27.37 -64.95 -5.24
N VAL A 9 -26.19 -65.01 -4.69
CA VAL A 9 -25.82 -64.18 -3.52
C VAL A 9 -25.55 -62.77 -4.03
N VAL A 10 -26.51 -61.89 -3.80
CA VAL A 10 -26.31 -60.44 -4.00
C VAL A 10 -25.46 -59.90 -2.84
N MET A 11 -24.19 -59.73 -3.13
CA MET A 11 -23.26 -59.11 -2.19
C MET A 11 -23.49 -57.60 -2.24
N THR A 12 -24.27 -57.04 -1.33
CA THR A 12 -24.48 -55.62 -1.18
C THR A 12 -23.23 -55.03 -0.58
N VAL A 13 -22.39 -54.46 -1.38
CA VAL A 13 -21.22 -53.70 -0.94
C VAL A 13 -21.70 -52.34 -0.43
N CYS A 14 -21.81 -52.20 0.87
CA CYS A 14 -21.99 -50.91 1.51
C CYS A 14 -20.72 -50.09 1.33
N PHE A 15 -20.70 -49.23 0.29
CA PHE A 15 -19.76 -48.15 0.25
C PHE A 15 -20.15 -47.12 1.32
N THR A 16 -19.60 -47.28 2.52
CA THR A 16 -19.58 -46.20 3.49
C THR A 16 -18.63 -45.12 2.92
N SER A 17 -19.23 -44.22 2.13
CA SER A 17 -18.61 -42.99 1.74
C SER A 17 -18.36 -42.17 3.01
N CYS A 18 -17.13 -42.23 3.50
CA CYS A 18 -16.67 -41.34 4.55
C CYS A 18 -16.50 -39.96 3.89
N SER A 19 -17.61 -39.25 3.70
CA SER A 19 -17.60 -37.82 3.41
C SER A 19 -16.99 -37.14 4.61
N LYS A 20 -15.72 -36.85 4.51
CA LYS A 20 -15.02 -35.98 5.44
C LYS A 20 -15.59 -34.58 5.18
N ASP A 21 -16.72 -34.31 5.87
CA ASP A 21 -17.27 -32.98 6.00
C ASP A 21 -16.17 -32.11 6.60
N ARG A 22 -15.40 -31.50 5.71
CA ARG A 22 -14.62 -30.32 6.03
C ARG A 22 -15.65 -29.21 6.17
N GLN A 23 -16.30 -29.12 7.33
CA GLN A 23 -16.91 -27.89 7.76
C GLN A 23 -15.81 -26.85 7.75
N GLU A 24 -15.69 -26.12 6.63
CA GLU A 24 -15.13 -24.80 6.65
C GLU A 24 -15.96 -24.05 7.70
N LYS A 25 -15.36 -23.95 8.86
CA LYS A 25 -15.84 -23.08 9.91
C LYS A 25 -15.75 -21.69 9.29
N GLU A 26 -16.86 -21.24 8.69
CA GLU A 26 -17.06 -19.82 8.45
C GLU A 26 -16.77 -19.16 9.79
N VAL A 27 -15.59 -18.55 9.87
CA VAL A 27 -15.29 -17.63 10.95
C VAL A 27 -16.25 -16.48 10.69
N SER A 28 -17.43 -16.57 11.30
CA SER A 28 -18.31 -15.43 11.40
C SER A 28 -17.42 -14.33 11.96
N HIS A 29 -17.16 -13.30 11.14
CA HIS A 29 -16.67 -12.05 11.65
C HIS A 29 -17.74 -11.55 12.62
N GLN A 30 -17.67 -12.05 13.85
CA GLN A 30 -18.40 -11.45 14.94
C GLN A 30 -17.90 -10.02 14.98
N GLU A 31 -18.74 -9.10 14.55
CA GLU A 31 -18.53 -7.67 14.67
C GLU A 31 -18.05 -7.40 16.10
N MET A 32 -16.76 -7.20 16.22
CA MET A 32 -16.17 -6.85 17.50
C MET A 32 -16.51 -5.38 17.72
N VAL A 33 -17.71 -5.13 18.26
CA VAL A 33 -18.09 -3.80 18.75
C VAL A 33 -17.21 -3.51 19.96
N VAL A 34 -16.02 -2.99 19.70
CA VAL A 34 -15.09 -2.59 20.73
C VAL A 34 -15.51 -1.20 21.22
N HIS A 35 -16.21 -1.18 22.36
CA HIS A 35 -16.43 0.03 23.14
C HIS A 35 -17.02 1.25 22.40
N GLY A 36 -18.09 1.05 21.62
CA GLY A 36 -18.80 2.16 20.98
C GLY A 36 -18.16 2.69 19.69
N MET A 37 -17.16 2.00 19.17
CA MET A 37 -16.66 2.29 17.81
C MET A 37 -17.58 1.66 16.78
N SER A 38 -17.90 2.41 15.75
CA SER A 38 -18.62 1.94 14.57
C SER A 38 -17.79 0.90 13.82
N SER A 39 -18.45 -0.12 13.24
CA SER A 39 -17.80 -1.14 12.39
C SER A 39 -17.11 -0.56 11.15
N ASP A 40 -17.51 0.63 10.76
CA ASP A 40 -16.95 1.38 9.62
C ASP A 40 -15.91 2.43 10.06
N TRP A 41 -15.46 2.40 11.33
CA TRP A 41 -14.44 3.31 11.82
C TRP A 41 -13.17 3.19 10.97
N LYS A 42 -12.69 4.34 10.52
CA LYS A 42 -11.43 4.47 9.79
C LYS A 42 -10.58 5.57 10.42
N PHE A 43 -9.30 5.32 10.47
CA PHE A 43 -8.38 6.39 10.82
C PHE A 43 -8.48 7.50 9.77
N THR A 44 -8.67 8.72 10.23
CA THR A 44 -8.68 9.90 9.36
C THR A 44 -7.45 10.73 9.70
N LEU A 45 -6.62 10.96 8.70
CA LEU A 45 -5.47 11.84 8.85
C LEU A 45 -5.97 13.27 9.19
N PRO A 46 -5.38 13.95 10.18
CA PRO A 46 -5.69 15.36 10.43
C PRO A 46 -5.48 16.20 9.17
N GLN A 47 -6.28 17.25 9.01
CA GLN A 47 -6.10 18.17 7.89
C GLN A 47 -4.72 18.82 7.97
N GLY A 48 -3.92 18.64 6.92
CA GLY A 48 -2.60 19.25 6.77
C GLY A 48 -2.65 20.60 6.07
N ASP A 49 -1.60 21.38 6.27
CA ASP A 49 -1.34 22.63 5.57
C ASP A 49 -0.28 22.41 4.47
N PRO A 50 -0.63 22.52 3.18
CA PRO A 50 0.31 22.28 2.09
C PRO A 50 1.46 23.32 2.04
N ILE A 51 1.27 24.53 2.57
CA ILE A 51 2.33 25.55 2.61
C ILE A 51 3.36 25.16 3.67
N ALA A 52 2.90 24.77 4.87
CA ALA A 52 3.76 24.25 5.91
C ALA A 52 4.46 22.95 5.46
N GLY A 53 3.74 22.08 4.76
CA GLY A 53 4.27 20.84 4.20
C GLY A 53 5.40 21.07 3.19
N ARG A 54 5.24 22.06 2.27
CA ARG A 54 6.31 22.43 1.34
C ARG A 54 7.56 22.95 2.04
N LYS A 55 7.38 23.77 3.07
CA LYS A 55 8.51 24.26 3.86
C LYS A 55 9.24 23.09 4.54
N LEU A 56 8.47 22.21 5.18
CA LEU A 56 8.99 21.03 5.86
C LEU A 56 9.69 20.07 4.89
N PHE A 57 9.16 19.89 3.67
CA PHE A 57 9.76 19.08 2.61
C PHE A 57 11.21 19.51 2.28
N VAL A 58 11.46 20.82 2.35
CA VAL A 58 12.81 21.36 2.19
C VAL A 58 13.63 21.19 3.48
N GLU A 59 13.05 21.45 4.65
CA GLU A 59 13.73 21.36 5.95
C GLU A 59 14.24 19.96 6.28
N VAL A 60 13.43 18.93 5.96
CA VAL A 60 13.81 17.52 6.18
C VAL A 60 14.40 16.86 4.94
N GLU A 61 14.75 17.67 3.95
CA GLU A 61 15.52 17.30 2.77
C GLU A 61 14.91 16.21 1.87
N CYS A 62 13.57 16.08 1.87
CA CYS A 62 12.88 15.12 0.99
C CYS A 62 13.26 15.29 -0.50
N TYR A 63 13.53 16.55 -0.92
CA TYR A 63 13.91 16.91 -2.28
C TYR A 63 15.24 16.30 -2.74
N LYS A 64 16.07 15.81 -1.83
CA LYS A 64 17.31 15.12 -2.21
C LYS A 64 17.03 13.84 -2.98
N CYS A 65 15.98 13.12 -2.59
CA CYS A 65 15.60 11.85 -3.20
C CYS A 65 14.41 11.98 -4.15
N HIS A 66 13.50 12.93 -3.88
CA HIS A 66 12.24 13.09 -4.63
C HIS A 66 12.27 14.35 -5.50
N GLU A 67 12.01 14.15 -6.77
CA GLU A 67 11.76 15.26 -7.69
C GLU A 67 10.30 15.70 -7.61
N VAL A 68 10.07 16.99 -7.82
CA VAL A 68 8.75 17.59 -7.97
C VAL A 68 8.78 18.50 -9.18
N LYS A 69 7.99 18.17 -10.18
CA LYS A 69 7.96 18.92 -11.44
C LYS A 69 7.51 20.37 -11.22
N GLY A 70 8.26 21.29 -11.79
CA GLY A 70 7.96 22.72 -11.69
C GLY A 70 8.45 23.40 -10.41
N GLU A 71 8.91 22.64 -9.43
CA GLU A 71 9.52 23.17 -8.21
C GLU A 71 11.02 23.38 -8.37
N LYS A 72 11.53 24.36 -7.65
CA LYS A 72 12.96 24.63 -7.54
C LYS A 72 13.39 24.42 -6.09
N PHE A 73 14.30 23.49 -5.90
CA PHE A 73 14.90 23.16 -4.62
C PHE A 73 16.39 23.47 -4.60
N PRO A 74 17.01 23.49 -3.42
CA PRO A 74 18.47 23.61 -3.31
C PRO A 74 19.20 22.57 -4.17
N ALA A 75 20.44 22.85 -4.52
CA ALA A 75 21.26 21.92 -5.26
C ALA A 75 21.50 20.63 -4.46
N VAL A 76 21.45 19.51 -5.15
CA VAL A 76 21.68 18.17 -4.58
C VAL A 76 23.00 17.64 -5.14
N VAL A 77 23.73 16.88 -4.32
CA VAL A 77 24.96 16.22 -4.75
C VAL A 77 24.62 15.23 -5.88
N GLU A 78 25.51 15.15 -6.86
CA GLU A 78 25.35 14.22 -7.98
C GLU A 78 25.23 12.77 -7.46
N GLY A 79 24.19 12.04 -7.93
CA GLY A 79 23.89 10.66 -7.52
C GLY A 79 22.88 10.51 -6.37
N GLU A 80 22.51 11.59 -5.67
CA GLU A 80 21.44 11.55 -4.66
C GLU A 80 20.05 11.82 -5.27
N ARG A 81 20.00 12.46 -6.43
CA ARG A 81 18.73 12.82 -7.08
C ARG A 81 18.07 11.62 -7.74
N GLY A 82 16.75 11.52 -7.61
CA GLY A 82 15.95 10.50 -8.29
C GLY A 82 16.03 9.11 -7.69
N ILE A 83 16.48 8.97 -6.43
CA ILE A 83 16.46 7.70 -5.70
C ILE A 83 15.02 7.28 -5.33
N GLY A 84 14.10 8.25 -5.28
CA GLY A 84 12.67 8.02 -5.03
C GLY A 84 11.82 8.44 -6.25
N PRO A 85 10.54 8.06 -6.26
CA PRO A 85 9.62 8.45 -7.34
C PRO A 85 9.43 9.97 -7.44
N GLU A 86 9.12 10.44 -8.64
CA GLU A 86 8.72 11.82 -8.89
C GLU A 86 7.30 12.06 -8.34
N LEU A 87 7.17 13.00 -7.40
CA LEU A 87 5.97 13.13 -6.57
C LEU A 87 4.80 13.80 -7.28
N SER A 88 5.03 14.64 -8.30
CA SER A 88 3.94 15.25 -9.05
C SER A 88 3.12 14.22 -9.84
N GLN A 89 3.76 13.14 -10.28
CA GLN A 89 3.08 12.03 -10.95
C GLN A 89 2.26 11.22 -9.94
N MET A 90 2.84 10.97 -8.77
CA MET A 90 2.19 10.19 -7.71
C MET A 90 0.96 10.91 -7.14
N ALA A 91 1.02 12.23 -7.02
CA ALA A 91 -0.02 13.06 -6.41
C ALA A 91 -1.41 12.92 -7.04
N GLY A 92 -1.48 12.63 -8.33
CA GLY A 92 -2.75 12.42 -9.04
C GLY A 92 -3.35 11.02 -8.88
N MET A 93 -2.56 10.06 -8.39
CA MET A 93 -2.91 8.63 -8.33
C MET A 93 -3.31 8.16 -6.94
N HIS A 94 -2.83 8.83 -5.90
CA HIS A 94 -2.98 8.37 -4.51
C HIS A 94 -3.61 9.44 -3.60
N PRO A 95 -4.37 9.03 -2.57
CA PRO A 95 -4.90 9.94 -1.56
C PRO A 95 -3.79 10.39 -0.57
N PRO A 96 -4.02 11.48 0.21
CA PRO A 96 -3.05 11.96 1.19
C PRO A 96 -2.61 10.90 2.21
N GLU A 97 -3.50 10.00 2.59
CA GLU A 97 -3.22 8.91 3.54
C GLU A 97 -2.13 7.96 3.03
N PHE A 98 -2.08 7.71 1.73
CA PHE A 98 -1.03 6.90 1.12
C PHE A 98 0.35 7.54 1.30
N PHE A 99 0.44 8.85 1.10
CA PHE A 99 1.70 9.57 1.31
C PHE A 99 2.11 9.60 2.78
N ALA A 100 1.13 9.79 3.68
CA ALA A 100 1.39 9.72 5.11
C ALA A 100 1.92 8.34 5.53
N GLU A 101 1.29 7.26 5.06
CA GLU A 101 1.77 5.89 5.31
C GLU A 101 3.18 5.67 4.78
N SER A 102 3.47 6.10 3.55
CA SER A 102 4.80 5.96 2.94
C SER A 102 5.89 6.71 3.72
N ILE A 103 5.55 7.84 4.35
CA ILE A 103 6.48 8.61 5.18
C ILE A 103 6.79 7.89 6.49
N ILE A 104 5.77 7.33 7.17
CA ILE A 104 5.93 6.69 8.48
C ILE A 104 6.27 5.21 8.39
N ASN A 105 5.95 4.56 7.28
CA ASN A 105 6.24 3.15 7.05
C ASN A 105 6.54 2.89 5.57
N PRO A 106 7.73 3.28 5.09
CA PRO A 106 8.08 3.20 3.67
C PRO A 106 8.16 1.77 3.13
N ASN A 107 8.03 0.77 3.99
CA ASN A 107 7.96 -0.64 3.62
C ASN A 107 6.53 -1.21 3.64
N ALA A 108 5.50 -0.43 3.95
CA ALA A 108 4.12 -0.90 3.97
C ALA A 108 3.67 -1.33 2.57
N VAL A 109 4.01 -0.53 1.56
CA VAL A 109 3.69 -0.81 0.17
C VAL A 109 4.95 -0.65 -0.67
N ILE A 110 5.45 -1.74 -1.23
CA ILE A 110 6.58 -1.76 -2.15
C ILE A 110 6.03 -2.04 -3.55
N ASP A 111 6.24 -1.10 -4.46
CA ASP A 111 5.89 -1.28 -5.87
C ASP A 111 6.63 -2.49 -6.46
N PRO A 112 5.98 -3.36 -7.24
CA PRO A 112 6.63 -4.51 -7.88
C PRO A 112 7.84 -4.15 -8.74
N ASP A 113 7.84 -2.96 -9.35
CA ASP A 113 8.94 -2.45 -10.14
C ASP A 113 10.01 -1.69 -9.33
N ALA A 114 9.81 -1.51 -8.02
CA ALA A 114 10.68 -0.70 -7.16
C ALA A 114 12.16 -1.12 -7.23
N LYS A 115 12.44 -2.41 -7.37
CA LYS A 115 13.81 -2.93 -7.52
C LYS A 115 14.41 -2.49 -8.86
N LYS A 116 13.66 -2.60 -9.94
CA LYS A 116 14.08 -2.18 -11.29
C LYS A 116 14.30 -0.68 -11.37
N LEU A 117 13.50 0.10 -10.65
CA LEU A 117 13.58 1.55 -10.56
C LEU A 117 14.66 2.03 -9.58
N GLY A 118 15.26 1.12 -8.82
CA GLY A 118 16.32 1.46 -7.88
C GLY A 118 15.84 2.04 -6.54
N TYR A 119 14.54 1.93 -6.23
CA TYR A 119 13.94 2.48 -5.00
C TYR A 119 14.10 1.59 -3.77
N VAL A 120 14.51 0.35 -3.96
CA VAL A 120 14.79 -0.59 -2.88
C VAL A 120 16.25 -1.05 -2.86
N GLY A 121 16.72 -1.43 -1.69
CA GLY A 121 18.04 -2.02 -1.50
C GLY A 121 18.10 -3.49 -1.93
N GLU A 122 19.26 -4.10 -1.74
CA GLU A 122 19.46 -5.53 -2.03
C GLU A 122 18.62 -6.43 -1.12
N ASP A 123 18.32 -5.97 0.09
CA ASP A 123 17.45 -6.60 1.07
C ASP A 123 15.95 -6.49 0.74
N GLY A 124 15.60 -5.82 -0.36
CA GLY A 124 14.23 -5.60 -0.80
C GLY A 124 13.47 -4.51 -0.03
N LYS A 125 14.14 -3.81 0.89
CA LYS A 125 13.51 -2.72 1.63
C LYS A 125 13.65 -1.39 0.92
N SER A 126 12.69 -0.50 1.17
CA SER A 126 12.73 0.87 0.69
C SER A 126 14.04 1.56 1.08
N LYS A 127 14.61 2.31 0.15
CA LYS A 127 15.73 3.21 0.44
C LYS A 127 15.29 4.50 1.15
N MET A 128 13.99 4.79 1.16
CA MET A 128 13.44 5.89 1.93
C MET A 128 13.57 5.57 3.42
N PRO A 129 14.20 6.43 4.22
CA PRO A 129 14.23 6.26 5.68
C PRO A 129 12.83 6.43 6.26
N ASP A 130 12.57 5.82 7.42
CA ASP A 130 11.38 6.15 8.19
C ASP A 130 11.59 7.45 8.99
N TYR A 131 10.50 8.17 9.18
CA TYR A 131 10.50 9.46 9.88
C TYR A 131 9.74 9.41 11.21
N ASN A 132 9.44 8.22 11.72
CA ASN A 132 8.62 8.01 12.92
C ASN A 132 9.14 8.70 14.18
N SER A 133 10.47 8.81 14.31
CA SER A 133 11.12 9.45 15.46
C SER A 133 11.43 10.93 15.22
N VAL A 134 11.19 11.43 14.00
CA VAL A 134 11.58 12.78 13.58
C VAL A 134 10.39 13.70 13.43
N LEU A 135 9.29 13.18 12.85
CA LEU A 135 8.11 13.98 12.52
C LEU A 135 6.97 13.74 13.49
N THR A 136 6.28 14.82 13.83
CA THR A 136 4.98 14.74 14.51
C THR A 136 3.88 14.36 13.52
N VAL A 137 2.74 13.85 14.02
CA VAL A 137 1.56 13.53 13.18
C VAL A 137 1.10 14.75 12.37
N LYS A 138 1.15 15.95 12.95
CA LYS A 138 0.83 17.20 12.24
C LYS A 138 1.75 17.44 11.05
N GLN A 139 3.05 17.25 11.24
CA GLN A 139 4.03 17.41 10.18
C GLN A 139 3.88 16.39 9.07
N VAL A 140 3.55 15.14 9.41
CA VAL A 140 3.22 14.10 8.41
C VAL A 140 1.98 14.51 7.62
N ALA A 141 0.94 15.02 8.29
CA ALA A 141 -0.26 15.51 7.62
C ALA A 141 0.03 16.70 6.69
N ASP A 142 0.89 17.63 7.11
CA ASP A 142 1.29 18.78 6.30
C ASP A 142 2.07 18.35 5.03
N LEU A 143 3.01 17.42 5.19
CA LEU A 143 3.75 16.83 4.06
C LEU A 143 2.81 16.11 3.09
N ALA A 144 1.90 15.29 3.59
CA ALA A 144 0.93 14.57 2.79
C ALA A 144 0.01 15.53 2.03
N ALA A 145 -0.44 16.62 2.69
CA ALA A 145 -1.23 17.68 2.06
C ALA A 145 -0.46 18.41 0.97
N TYR A 146 0.81 18.70 1.19
CA TYR A 146 1.67 19.30 0.17
C TYR A 146 1.79 18.38 -1.05
N ILE A 147 2.16 17.12 -0.86
CA ILE A 147 2.31 16.17 -1.96
C ILE A 147 0.99 16.02 -2.72
N ALA A 148 -0.13 15.85 -2.02
CA ALA A 148 -1.44 15.73 -2.65
C ALA A 148 -1.86 17.00 -3.43
N SER A 149 -1.35 18.17 -3.04
CA SER A 149 -1.63 19.45 -3.74
C SER A 149 -0.92 19.54 -5.10
N LEU A 150 0.09 18.72 -5.35
CA LEU A 150 0.81 18.67 -6.63
C LEU A 150 -0.02 18.05 -7.77
N LYS A 151 -1.17 17.43 -7.46
CA LYS A 151 -2.10 16.93 -8.48
C LYS A 151 -2.59 18.09 -9.37
N GLY A 152 -2.36 17.97 -10.65
CA GLY A 152 -2.69 19.04 -11.62
C GLY A 152 -1.46 19.61 -12.30
N LEU A 153 -0.28 19.33 -11.80
CA LEU A 153 0.95 19.46 -12.58
C LEU A 153 0.99 18.30 -13.58
N LYS A 154 0.05 18.32 -14.55
CA LYS A 154 -0.01 17.27 -15.58
C LYS A 154 1.38 17.09 -16.20
N PRO A 155 1.83 15.85 -16.44
CA PRO A 155 2.92 15.61 -17.37
C PRO A 155 2.53 16.34 -18.66
N ASN A 156 3.39 17.20 -19.18
CA ASN A 156 3.10 17.87 -20.44
C ASN A 156 2.64 16.80 -21.43
N GLU A 157 1.41 16.96 -21.93
CA GLU A 157 1.08 16.37 -23.21
C GLU A 157 2.21 16.77 -24.13
N HIS A 158 2.92 15.79 -24.63
CA HIS A 158 3.89 16.01 -25.70
C HIS A 158 3.08 16.63 -26.84
N THR A 159 3.10 17.96 -26.92
CA THR A 159 2.83 18.64 -28.16
C THR A 159 3.97 18.23 -29.08
N GLY A 160 3.70 17.17 -29.85
CA GLY A 160 4.54 16.81 -30.97
C GLY A 160 4.64 18.01 -31.92
N HIS A 161 5.83 18.39 -32.18
CA HIS A 161 6.27 19.09 -33.38
C HIS A 161 7.51 18.40 -33.90
#